data_b3f2287167e796249f8377ab800fceb2
#
_entry.id   b3f2287167e796249f8377ab800fceb2
#
_cell.length_a   1.000
_cell.length_b   1.000
_cell.length_c   1.000
_cell.angle_alpha   90.00
_cell.angle_beta   90.00
_cell.angle_gamma   90.00
#
_symmetry.space_group_name_H-M   'P 1'
#
loop_
_entity.id
_entity.type
_entity.pdbx_description
1 polymer ?
#
loop_
_entity_poly.entity_id
_entity_poly.type
_entity_poly.pdbx_seq_one_letter_code
_entity_poly.pdbx_strand_id
1 'polypeptide(L)'
;MDKDKKVNIPKPESVKKPEPSEDVKSQLPVPKGWKILIAMPEAQEKTDGGIIKASKTIVDEETSNICGFVLKLGTEAYCDKKRFPTGPWCKKGDWVIFRAYSGTRMKMYGKEFRLINDDTVEAVVDDPTGVVRA
;
A
#
# COMPACT_ATOMS: atom_id res chain seq x y z
N MET A 1 24.49 -10.00 -11.00
CA MET A 1 24.59 -9.87 -10.50
C MET A 1 24.55 -10.01 -10.10
N ASP A 2 24.22 -10.27 -9.73
CA ASP A 2 23.99 -10.32 -9.06
C ASP A 2 24.21 -9.69 -8.48
N LYS A 3 23.90 -9.39 -8.56
CA LYS A 3 24.05 -8.71 -7.80
C LYS A 3 23.65 -8.89 -6.72
N ASP A 4 23.17 -9.42 -6.45
CA ASP A 4 22.71 -9.61 -5.49
C ASP A 4 23.22 -10.47 -4.69
N LYS A 5 23.63 -11.00 -4.63
CA LYS A 5 24.09 -11.69 -3.97
C LYS A 5 24.90 -11.27 -3.20
N LYS A 6 24.90 -10.70 -3.00
CA LYS A 6 25.66 -10.09 -2.33
C LYS A 6 25.64 -10.16 -0.95
N VAL A 7 25.10 -9.51 -0.41
CA VAL A 7 25.03 -9.39 1.01
C VAL A 7 24.26 -10.53 1.59
N ASN A 8 24.76 -11.12 2.62
CA ASN A 8 24.08 -12.21 3.26
C ASN A 8 23.47 -11.83 4.58
N ILE A 9 23.23 -10.57 4.79
CA ILE A 9 22.58 -10.15 6.00
C ILE A 9 21.13 -10.60 5.95
N PRO A 10 20.66 -11.35 6.93
CA PRO A 10 19.27 -11.75 6.93
C PRO A 10 18.37 -10.54 7.04
N LYS A 11 17.38 -10.49 6.20
CA LYS A 11 16.42 -9.39 6.22
C LYS A 11 15.07 -9.94 6.60
N PRO A 12 14.26 -9.15 7.28
CA PRO A 12 12.88 -9.57 7.48
C PRO A 12 12.24 -9.76 6.11
N GLU A 13 11.31 -10.68 6.04
CA GLU A 13 10.63 -10.89 4.77
C GLU A 13 9.84 -9.64 4.42
N SER A 14 9.97 -9.24 3.18
CA SER A 14 9.24 -8.09 2.70
C SER A 14 7.77 -8.42 2.59
N VAL A 15 6.95 -7.38 2.73
CA VAL A 15 5.53 -7.52 2.50
C VAL A 15 5.32 -7.80 1.03
N LYS A 16 4.53 -8.82 0.74
CA LYS A 16 4.20 -9.13 -0.63
C LYS A 16 3.27 -8.06 -1.17
N LYS A 17 3.52 -7.64 -2.39
CA LYS A 17 2.69 -6.63 -3.01
C LYS A 17 1.29 -7.19 -3.23
N PRO A 18 0.27 -6.49 -2.78
CA PRO A 18 -1.10 -6.99 -2.88
C PRO A 18 -1.71 -6.69 -4.23
N GLU A 19 -1.06 -7.15 -5.28
CA GLU A 19 -1.60 -6.94 -6.61
C GLU A 19 -2.67 -7.97 -6.88
N PRO A 20 -3.85 -7.53 -7.32
CA PRO A 20 -4.91 -8.46 -7.59
C PRO A 20 -4.66 -9.26 -8.86
N SER A 21 -5.39 -10.35 -9.01
CA SER A 21 -5.32 -11.15 -10.21
C SER A 21 -5.81 -10.34 -11.40
N GLU A 22 -5.55 -10.85 -12.59
CA GLU A 22 -5.98 -10.16 -13.79
C GLU A 22 -7.49 -9.95 -13.82
N ASP A 23 -8.25 -10.94 -13.40
CA ASP A 23 -9.69 -10.81 -13.39
C ASP A 23 -10.15 -9.69 -12.49
N VAL A 24 -9.56 -9.60 -11.31
CA VAL A 24 -9.92 -8.56 -10.37
C VAL A 24 -9.45 -7.21 -10.87
N LYS A 25 -8.27 -7.16 -11.47
CA LYS A 25 -7.74 -5.89 -11.97
C LYS A 25 -8.66 -5.23 -12.98
N SER A 26 -9.30 -6.03 -13.81
CA SER A 26 -10.17 -5.46 -14.84
C SER A 26 -11.44 -4.88 -14.24
N GLN A 27 -11.75 -5.21 -13.00
CA GLN A 27 -12.98 -4.75 -12.35
C GLN A 27 -12.74 -3.73 -11.26
N LEU A 28 -11.49 -3.36 -11.04
CA LEU A 28 -11.20 -2.37 -10.01
C LEU A 28 -11.72 -1.00 -10.43
N PRO A 29 -12.13 -0.19 -9.45
CA PRO A 29 -12.52 1.17 -9.78
C PRO A 29 -11.38 1.93 -10.43
N VAL A 30 -11.73 2.83 -11.33
CA VAL A 30 -10.77 3.74 -11.93
C VAL A 30 -10.88 5.05 -11.17
N PRO A 31 -9.84 5.46 -10.45
CA PRO A 31 -9.92 6.71 -9.69
C PRO A 31 -10.09 7.88 -10.63
N LYS A 32 -10.87 8.85 -10.20
CA LYS A 32 -11.16 10.03 -10.99
C LYS A 32 -10.53 11.25 -10.33
N GLY A 33 -10.23 12.23 -11.18
CA GLY A 33 -9.67 13.47 -10.67
C GLY A 33 -8.35 13.22 -9.99
N TRP A 34 -8.24 13.70 -8.77
CA TRP A 34 -7.00 13.56 -8.02
C TRP A 34 -7.02 12.41 -7.02
N LYS A 35 -7.94 11.47 -7.19
CA LYS A 35 -7.99 10.31 -6.30
C LYS A 35 -6.93 9.30 -6.65
N ILE A 36 -6.56 8.51 -5.65
CA ILE A 36 -5.59 7.45 -5.82
C ILE A 36 -6.21 6.17 -5.25
N LEU A 37 -6.11 5.09 -6.02
CA LEU A 37 -6.61 3.80 -5.57
C LEU A 37 -5.46 3.01 -4.98
N ILE A 38 -5.61 2.58 -3.74
CA ILE A 38 -4.59 1.79 -3.06
C ILE A 38 -5.17 0.46 -2.61
N ALA A 39 -4.30 -0.54 -2.57
CA ALA A 39 -4.63 -1.84 -2.03
C ALA A 39 -4.06 -1.91 -0.63
N MET A 40 -4.88 -2.36 0.31
CA MET A 40 -4.44 -2.46 1.68
C MET A 40 -3.75 -3.80 1.90
N PRO A 41 -2.66 -3.83 2.66
CA PRO A 41 -2.02 -5.10 2.98
C PRO A 41 -2.90 -5.89 3.92
N GLU A 42 -2.71 -7.20 3.92
CA GLU A 42 -3.47 -8.06 4.81
C GLU A 42 -2.88 -7.98 6.21
N ALA A 43 -3.76 -7.88 7.19
CA ALA A 43 -3.31 -7.85 8.57
C ALA A 43 -2.87 -9.24 9.00
N GLN A 44 -1.87 -9.28 9.85
CA GLN A 44 -1.37 -10.53 10.39
C GLN A 44 -2.35 -11.06 11.41
N GLU A 45 -2.69 -12.33 11.28
CA GLU A 45 -3.60 -12.98 12.19
C GLU A 45 -2.84 -13.83 13.17
N LYS A 46 -3.32 -13.86 14.39
CA LYS A 46 -2.77 -14.76 15.39
C LYS A 46 -3.61 -15.99 15.46
N THR A 47 -2.94 -17.14 15.52
CA THR A 47 -3.64 -18.39 15.69
C THR A 47 -3.95 -18.58 17.16
N ASP A 48 -4.69 -19.62 17.44
CA ASP A 48 -4.95 -20.02 18.82
C ASP A 48 -3.62 -20.26 19.49
N GLY A 49 -3.51 -19.85 20.73
CA GLY A 49 -2.27 -19.99 21.44
C GLY A 49 -1.26 -18.91 21.16
N GLY A 50 -1.62 -17.92 20.36
CA GLY A 50 -0.75 -16.81 20.13
C GLY A 50 0.30 -17.02 19.05
N ILE A 51 0.25 -18.13 18.37
CA ILE A 51 1.19 -18.38 17.30
C ILE A 51 0.83 -17.52 16.09
N ILE A 52 1.82 -16.84 15.57
CA ILE A 52 1.61 -15.97 14.43
C ILE A 52 2.00 -16.73 13.18
N LYS A 53 1.11 -16.72 12.21
CA LYS A 53 1.40 -17.39 10.96
C LYS A 53 2.56 -16.70 10.26
N ALA A 54 3.46 -17.50 9.77
CA ALA A 54 4.57 -16.99 9.02
C ALA A 54 4.12 -16.77 7.59
N SER A 55 3.86 -15.53 7.24
CA SER A 55 3.46 -15.21 5.89
C SER A 55 4.08 -13.88 5.50
N LYS A 56 4.61 -13.85 4.29
CA LYS A 56 5.23 -12.63 3.82
C LYS A 56 4.23 -11.56 3.47
N THR A 57 2.97 -11.94 3.35
CA THR A 57 1.97 -11.00 2.89
C THR A 57 1.22 -10.35 4.03
N ILE A 58 1.52 -10.73 5.27
CA ILE A 58 0.74 -10.31 6.42
C ILE A 58 1.56 -9.32 7.22
N VAL A 59 0.94 -8.21 7.59
CA VAL A 59 1.55 -7.19 8.42
C VAL A 59 0.69 -7.01 9.65
N ASP A 60 1.20 -6.25 10.60
CA ASP A 60 0.42 -5.91 11.76
C ASP A 60 -0.84 -5.18 11.36
N GLU A 61 -1.89 -5.39 12.12
CA GLU A 61 -3.15 -4.71 11.85
C GLU A 61 -2.96 -3.20 11.87
N GLU A 62 -2.11 -2.72 12.74
CA GLU A 62 -1.88 -1.29 12.83
C GLU A 62 -1.15 -0.75 11.61
N THR A 63 -0.27 -1.55 11.03
CA THR A 63 0.36 -1.15 9.79
C THR A 63 -0.65 -1.09 8.67
N SER A 64 -1.57 -2.03 8.64
CA SER A 64 -2.54 -2.08 7.56
C SER A 64 -3.53 -0.92 7.60
N ASN A 65 -3.55 -0.17 8.71
CA ASN A 65 -4.43 0.99 8.78
C ASN A 65 -3.79 2.26 8.23
N ILE A 66 -2.48 2.28 8.06
CA ILE A 66 -1.81 3.49 7.63
C ILE A 66 -0.92 3.30 6.42
N CYS A 67 -0.83 2.10 5.87
CA CYS A 67 -0.01 1.82 4.70
C CYS A 67 -0.86 1.25 3.59
N GLY A 68 -0.52 1.61 2.36
CA GLY A 68 -1.21 1.07 1.21
C GLY A 68 -0.30 1.02 0.00
N PHE A 69 -0.63 0.15 -0.93
CA PHE A 69 0.12 -0.06 -2.15
C PHE A 69 -0.63 0.64 -3.29
N VAL A 70 0.05 1.56 -3.98
CA VAL A 70 -0.59 2.37 -5.01
C VAL A 70 -0.84 1.54 -6.25
N LEU A 71 -2.09 1.40 -6.63
CA LEU A 71 -2.47 0.65 -7.83
C LEU A 71 -2.72 1.55 -9.03
N LYS A 72 -3.43 2.65 -8.83
CA LYS A 72 -3.78 3.54 -9.92
C LYS A 72 -3.88 4.96 -9.38
N LEU A 73 -3.59 5.93 -10.25
CA LEU A 73 -3.77 7.33 -9.92
C LEU A 73 -4.74 7.94 -10.91
N GLY A 74 -5.58 8.84 -10.42
CA GLY A 74 -6.46 9.59 -11.29
C GLY A 74 -5.65 10.49 -12.21
N THR A 75 -6.27 10.89 -13.31
CA THR A 75 -5.55 11.66 -14.32
C THR A 75 -5.13 13.02 -13.84
N GLU A 76 -5.74 13.53 -12.77
CA GLU A 76 -5.40 14.85 -12.25
C GLU A 76 -4.56 14.77 -10.98
N ALA A 77 -4.22 13.55 -10.54
CA ALA A 77 -3.41 13.39 -9.34
C ALA A 77 -2.06 14.06 -9.53
N TYR A 78 -1.72 14.93 -8.59
CA TYR A 78 -0.44 15.65 -8.57
C TYR A 78 -0.22 16.57 -9.77
N CYS A 79 -1.31 16.96 -10.44
CA CYS A 79 -1.19 17.85 -11.60
C CYS A 79 -1.22 19.31 -11.25
N ASP A 80 -1.67 19.66 -10.05
CA ASP A 80 -1.74 21.06 -9.64
C ASP A 80 -0.35 21.54 -9.24
N LYS A 81 0.24 22.37 -10.10
CA LYS A 81 1.62 22.79 -9.88
C LYS A 81 1.79 23.68 -8.66
N LYS A 82 0.73 24.32 -8.23
CA LYS A 82 0.81 25.14 -7.04
C LYS A 82 0.87 24.29 -5.78
N ARG A 83 0.14 23.20 -5.78
CA ARG A 83 0.11 22.30 -4.63
C ARG A 83 1.29 21.33 -4.65
N PHE A 84 1.73 20.97 -5.86
CA PHE A 84 2.77 19.96 -6.02
C PHE A 84 3.88 20.50 -6.91
N PRO A 85 4.58 21.53 -6.46
CA PRO A 85 5.60 22.16 -7.32
C PRO A 85 6.76 21.25 -7.65
N THR A 86 7.02 20.25 -6.83
CA THR A 86 8.12 19.33 -7.08
C THR A 86 7.68 18.07 -7.80
N GLY A 87 6.41 18.00 -8.21
CA GLY A 87 5.92 16.85 -8.96
C GLY A 87 5.21 15.84 -8.06
N PRO A 88 4.94 14.67 -8.59
CA PRO A 88 4.17 13.66 -7.85
C PRO A 88 4.87 13.23 -6.57
N TRP A 89 4.10 13.02 -5.55
CA TRP A 89 4.63 12.52 -4.28
C TRP A 89 4.78 11.00 -4.30
N CYS A 90 4.01 10.32 -5.15
CA CYS A 90 4.12 8.87 -5.27
C CYS A 90 3.68 8.46 -6.67
N LYS A 91 3.90 7.20 -6.99
CA LYS A 91 3.53 6.66 -8.29
C LYS A 91 3.02 5.25 -8.11
N LYS A 92 2.48 4.69 -9.17
CA LYS A 92 2.03 3.32 -9.16
C LYS A 92 3.16 2.41 -8.71
N GLY A 93 2.84 1.51 -7.80
CA GLY A 93 3.82 0.57 -7.28
C GLY A 93 4.50 1.00 -6.01
N ASP A 94 4.22 2.20 -5.52
CA ASP A 94 4.82 2.68 -4.28
C ASP A 94 3.98 2.23 -3.09
N TRP A 95 4.64 2.04 -1.97
CA TRP A 95 3.98 1.91 -0.67
C TRP A 95 3.91 3.29 -0.05
N VAL A 96 2.72 3.68 0.34
CA VAL A 96 2.51 5.02 0.90
C VAL A 96 1.95 4.91 2.30
N ILE A 97 2.25 5.94 3.09
CA ILE A 97 1.75 6.08 4.44
C ILE A 97 0.77 7.24 4.46
N PHE A 98 -0.33 7.06 5.16
CA PHE A 98 -1.37 8.08 5.24
C PHE A 98 -2.03 7.97 6.59
N ARG A 99 -2.84 8.97 6.91
CA ARG A 99 -3.53 8.98 8.19
C ARG A 99 -4.53 7.84 8.25
N ALA A 100 -4.58 7.16 9.38
CA ALA A 100 -5.53 6.08 9.58
C ALA A 100 -6.95 6.58 9.33
N TYR A 101 -7.76 5.72 8.76
CA TYR A 101 -9.17 5.99 8.48
C TYR A 101 -9.39 7.05 7.42
N SER A 102 -8.37 7.42 6.68
CA SER A 102 -8.53 8.32 5.55
C SER A 102 -9.19 7.61 4.40
N GLY A 103 -9.93 8.38 3.61
CA GLY A 103 -10.43 7.91 2.33
C GLY A 103 -11.64 7.02 2.42
N THR A 104 -12.03 6.53 1.27
CA THR A 104 -13.20 5.65 1.15
C THR A 104 -12.72 4.22 1.14
N ARG A 105 -13.17 3.46 2.12
CA ARG A 105 -12.79 2.06 2.26
C ARG A 105 -13.78 1.19 1.51
N MET A 106 -13.27 0.16 0.87
CA MET A 106 -14.13 -0.77 0.15
C MET A 106 -13.48 -2.14 0.12
N LYS A 107 -14.30 -3.15 -0.11
CA LYS A 107 -13.81 -4.51 -0.30
C LYS A 107 -14.31 -5.02 -1.64
N MET A 108 -13.43 -5.72 -2.34
CA MET A 108 -13.81 -6.42 -3.55
C MET A 108 -13.14 -7.77 -3.53
N TYR A 109 -13.97 -8.81 -3.69
CA TYR A 109 -13.46 -10.19 -3.70
C TYR A 109 -12.64 -10.49 -2.46
N GLY A 110 -13.12 -10.01 -1.31
CA GLY A 110 -12.48 -10.31 -0.04
C GLY A 110 -11.24 -9.50 0.28
N LYS A 111 -10.84 -8.60 -0.61
CA LYS A 111 -9.66 -7.78 -0.38
C LYS A 111 -10.07 -6.34 -0.17
N GLU A 112 -9.33 -5.65 0.66
CA GLU A 112 -9.65 -4.27 0.98
C GLU A 112 -8.88 -3.31 0.09
N PHE A 113 -9.60 -2.32 -0.41
CA PHE A 113 -9.02 -1.24 -1.19
C PHE A 113 -9.49 0.08 -0.61
N ARG A 114 -8.82 1.14 -0.96
CA ARG A 114 -9.16 2.45 -0.43
C ARG A 114 -8.88 3.51 -1.48
N LEU A 115 -9.76 4.50 -1.54
CA LEU A 115 -9.56 5.66 -2.41
C LEU A 115 -9.19 6.83 -1.52
N ILE A 116 -8.05 7.45 -1.79
CA ILE A 116 -7.58 8.60 -1.02
C ILE A 116 -7.31 9.74 -1.97
N ASN A 117 -7.20 10.94 -1.43
CA ASN A 117 -6.80 12.09 -2.22
C ASN A 117 -5.29 12.10 -2.40
N ASP A 118 -4.83 12.77 -3.45
CA ASP A 118 -3.40 12.84 -3.70
C ASP A 118 -2.64 13.50 -2.56
N ASP A 119 -3.25 14.48 -1.89
CA ASP A 119 -2.58 15.16 -0.78
C ASP A 119 -2.76 14.42 0.55
N THR A 120 -3.43 13.29 0.56
CA THR A 120 -3.54 12.47 1.76
C THR A 120 -2.26 11.70 2.02
N VAL A 121 -1.47 11.46 1.00
CA VAL A 121 -0.21 10.72 1.15
C VAL A 121 0.75 11.55 2.00
N GLU A 122 1.30 10.91 3.03
CA GLU A 122 2.22 11.59 3.94
C GLU A 122 3.66 11.15 3.75
N ALA A 123 3.88 9.94 3.27
CA ALA A 123 5.23 9.43 3.08
C ALA A 123 5.20 8.24 2.13
N VAL A 124 6.36 7.93 1.60
CA VAL A 124 6.55 6.75 0.77
C VAL A 124 7.63 5.91 1.44
N VAL A 125 7.39 4.60 1.53
CA VAL A 125 8.39 3.70 2.11
C VAL A 125 8.67 2.58 1.12
N ASP A 126 9.86 2.03 1.20
CA ASP A 126 10.22 0.91 0.32
C ASP A 126 9.56 -0.37 0.78
N ASP A 127 9.50 -0.58 2.07
CA ASP A 127 9.00 -1.82 2.63
C ASP A 127 8.27 -1.48 3.93
N PRO A 128 6.95 -1.68 3.99
CA PRO A 128 6.19 -1.30 5.18
C PRO A 128 6.28 -2.29 6.34
N THR A 129 7.09 -3.34 6.20
CA THR A 129 7.12 -4.39 7.22
C THR A 129 7.40 -3.85 8.62
N GLY A 130 8.26 -2.85 8.72
CA GLY A 130 8.62 -2.31 10.03
C GLY A 130 7.79 -1.14 10.50
N VAL A 131 6.77 -0.78 9.74
CA VAL A 131 5.96 0.39 10.08
C VAL A 131 4.84 -0.03 11.02
N VAL A 132 4.74 0.65 12.14
CA VAL A 132 3.72 0.35 13.14
C VAL A 132 3.10 1.67 13.58
N ARG A 133 1.79 1.70 13.61
CA ARG A 133 1.09 2.89 14.06
C ARG A 133 1.34 3.10 15.55
N ALA A 134 1.70 4.30 15.89
CA ALA A 134 2.00 4.63 17.29
C ALA A 134 0.75 4.69 18.15
#